data_c59c6213a42671c6b0cfaca4cf3bf85e
#
_entry.id   c59c6213a42671c6b0cfaca4cf3bf85e
#
_cell.length_a   1.000
_cell.length_b   1.000
_cell.length_c   1.000
_cell.angle_alpha   90.00
_cell.angle_beta   90.00
_cell.angle_gamma   90.00
#
_symmetry.space_group_name_H-M   'P 1'
#
loop_
_entity.id
_entity.type
_entity.pdbx_description
1 polymer ?
#
loop_
_entity_poly.entity_id
_entity_poly.type
_entity_poly.pdbx_seq_one_letter_code
_entity_poly.pdbx_strand_id
1 'polypeptide(L)'
;MDPRYDRYGATLILFALVDQTIGCCASFIIMMLPPKSGRKAVRLRAASSIDALGHVYVSLMSAWITESDTGMDASFTSLNWLKSFRKQLITVSLQILAGKEQIRLASWEGGIRGRWPKEEYAKLTEVQEEMIAVLTQVCNMEQI
;
A
#
# COMPACT_ATOMS: atom_id res chain seq x y z
N MET A 1 20.19 23.63 -59.62
CA MET A 1 19.55 23.10 -58.41
C MET A 1 18.20 22.56 -58.83
N ASP A 2 17.97 21.25 -58.64
CA ASP A 2 16.80 20.57 -59.21
C ASP A 2 15.60 20.74 -58.24
N PRO A 3 14.48 21.37 -58.65
CA PRO A 3 13.36 21.67 -57.75
C PRO A 3 12.66 20.42 -57.19
N ARG A 4 13.05 19.25 -57.65
CA ARG A 4 12.55 17.98 -57.12
C ARG A 4 13.13 17.64 -55.75
N TYR A 5 14.38 18.00 -55.47
CA TYR A 5 15.05 17.71 -54.18
C TYR A 5 14.43 18.49 -53.01
N ASP A 6 14.02 19.73 -53.25
CA ASP A 6 13.37 20.55 -52.20
C ASP A 6 12.01 20.02 -51.76
N ARG A 7 11.25 19.39 -52.67
CA ARG A 7 9.94 18.78 -52.34
C ARG A 7 10.09 17.53 -51.49
N TYR A 8 11.09 16.69 -51.76
CA TYR A 8 11.32 15.48 -50.96
C TYR A 8 11.83 15.83 -49.53
N GLY A 9 12.68 16.83 -49.43
CA GLY A 9 13.12 17.33 -48.11
C GLY A 9 11.97 17.87 -47.26
N ALA A 10 11.10 18.69 -47.88
CA ALA A 10 9.95 19.26 -47.18
C ALA A 10 8.94 18.18 -46.70
N THR A 11 8.68 17.18 -47.57
CA THR A 11 7.78 16.07 -47.18
C THR A 11 8.36 15.21 -46.08
N LEU A 12 9.65 14.90 -46.08
CA LEU A 12 10.29 14.14 -44.99
C LEU A 12 10.24 14.89 -43.64
N ILE A 13 10.50 16.21 -43.66
CA ILE A 13 10.39 17.04 -42.46
C ILE A 13 8.95 17.06 -41.95
N LEU A 14 7.97 17.15 -42.83
CA LEU A 14 6.56 17.16 -42.45
C LEU A 14 6.11 15.82 -41.83
N PHE A 15 6.56 14.70 -42.37
CA PHE A 15 6.31 13.38 -41.81
C PHE A 15 6.96 13.22 -40.44
N ALA A 16 8.20 13.68 -40.27
CA ALA A 16 8.88 13.64 -38.97
C ALA A 16 8.17 14.49 -37.92
N LEU A 17 7.67 15.67 -38.26
CA LEU A 17 6.89 16.54 -37.36
C LEU A 17 5.53 15.91 -36.97
N VAL A 18 4.85 15.26 -37.92
CA VAL A 18 3.58 14.58 -37.66
C VAL A 18 3.81 13.40 -36.73
N ASP A 19 4.84 12.59 -36.93
CA ASP A 19 5.17 11.45 -36.08
C ASP A 19 5.54 11.90 -34.67
N GLN A 20 6.33 12.97 -34.53
CA GLN A 20 6.66 13.58 -33.26
C GLN A 20 5.43 14.10 -32.51
N THR A 21 4.51 14.76 -33.22
CA THR A 21 3.28 15.28 -32.58
C THR A 21 2.34 14.16 -32.16
N ILE A 22 2.21 13.09 -32.94
CA ILE A 22 1.43 11.90 -32.57
C ILE A 22 2.03 11.25 -31.33
N GLY A 23 3.35 11.09 -31.27
CA GLY A 23 4.04 10.55 -30.10
C GLY A 23 3.81 11.38 -28.83
N CYS A 24 3.93 12.70 -28.93
CA CYS A 24 3.65 13.61 -27.82
C CYS A 24 2.18 13.55 -27.37
N CYS A 25 1.23 13.55 -28.32
CA CYS A 25 -0.20 13.43 -28.00
C CYS A 25 -0.52 12.08 -27.36
N ALA A 26 0.01 10.98 -27.88
CA ALA A 26 -0.18 9.66 -27.29
C ALA A 26 0.38 9.59 -25.86
N SER A 27 1.57 10.11 -25.61
CA SER A 27 2.18 10.18 -24.28
C SER A 27 1.35 11.04 -23.32
N PHE A 28 0.81 12.16 -23.81
CA PHE A 28 -0.06 13.03 -23.01
C PHE A 28 -1.39 12.34 -22.66
N ILE A 29 -1.99 11.62 -23.62
CA ILE A 29 -3.21 10.83 -23.40
C ILE A 29 -2.95 9.73 -22.37
N ILE A 30 -1.82 9.00 -22.46
CA ILE A 30 -1.44 7.97 -21.52
C ILE A 30 -1.21 8.56 -20.13
N MET A 31 -0.60 9.73 -20.00
CA MET A 31 -0.45 10.44 -18.73
C MET A 31 -1.79 10.96 -18.17
N MET A 32 -2.72 11.35 -19.05
CA MET A 32 -4.07 11.81 -18.66
C MET A 32 -5.01 10.65 -18.34
N LEU A 33 -4.82 9.48 -18.94
CA LEU A 33 -5.54 8.26 -18.55
C LEU A 33 -5.12 7.94 -17.11
N PRO A 34 -6.07 8.00 -16.15
CA PRO A 34 -5.71 7.81 -14.76
C PRO A 34 -5.16 6.39 -14.57
N PRO A 35 -3.90 6.20 -14.22
CA PRO A 35 -3.48 4.95 -13.63
C PRO A 35 -4.41 4.71 -12.45
N LYS A 36 -4.73 3.45 -12.18
CA LYS A 36 -5.57 3.04 -11.02
C LYS A 36 -5.17 3.93 -9.86
N SER A 37 -6.07 4.82 -9.45
CA SER A 37 -5.74 5.94 -8.56
C SER A 37 -5.00 5.40 -7.35
N GLY A 38 -3.77 5.83 -7.12
CA GLY A 38 -2.98 5.44 -5.95
C GLY A 38 -3.74 5.74 -4.66
N ARG A 39 -4.56 6.79 -4.65
CA ARG A 39 -5.49 7.13 -3.56
C ARG A 39 -6.51 6.03 -3.27
N LYS A 40 -7.05 5.36 -4.31
CA LYS A 40 -7.95 4.21 -4.13
C LYS A 40 -7.17 3.03 -3.55
N ALA A 41 -5.95 2.79 -4.02
CA ALA A 41 -5.10 1.73 -3.51
C ALA A 41 -4.75 1.95 -2.03
N VAL A 42 -4.44 3.19 -1.61
CA VAL A 42 -4.20 3.54 -0.20
C VAL A 42 -5.44 3.27 0.65
N ARG A 43 -6.63 3.68 0.21
CA ARG A 43 -7.88 3.44 0.95
C ARG A 43 -8.15 1.95 1.16
N LEU A 44 -8.02 1.16 0.09
CA LEU A 44 -8.23 -0.29 0.16
C LEU A 44 -7.19 -0.97 1.06
N ARG A 45 -5.93 -0.52 1.00
CA ARG A 45 -4.88 -1.07 1.84
C ARG A 45 -5.05 -0.68 3.30
N ALA A 46 -5.43 0.57 3.60
CA ALA A 46 -5.75 1.00 4.95
C ALA A 46 -6.92 0.20 5.54
N ALA A 47 -7.98 -0.03 4.77
CA ALA A 47 -9.09 -0.87 5.20
C ALA A 47 -8.63 -2.32 5.48
N SER A 48 -7.83 -2.90 4.58
CA SER A 48 -7.29 -4.27 4.75
C SER A 48 -6.35 -4.39 5.95
N SER A 49 -5.53 -3.36 6.25
CA SER A 49 -4.65 -3.39 7.42
C SER A 49 -5.42 -3.28 8.74
N ILE A 50 -6.51 -2.50 8.78
CA ILE A 50 -7.39 -2.41 9.95
C ILE A 50 -8.09 -3.75 10.20
N ASP A 51 -8.61 -4.37 9.13
CA ASP A 51 -9.25 -5.68 9.21
C ASP A 51 -8.28 -6.76 9.71
N ALA A 52 -7.06 -6.79 9.17
CA ALA A 52 -6.01 -7.70 9.63
C ALA A 52 -5.62 -7.47 11.11
N LEU A 53 -5.53 -6.22 11.57
CA LEU A 53 -5.31 -5.89 12.98
C LEU A 53 -6.47 -6.38 13.86
N GLY A 54 -7.71 -6.22 13.40
CA GLY A 54 -8.89 -6.73 14.08
C GLY A 54 -8.83 -8.24 14.26
N HIS A 55 -8.45 -8.97 13.21
CA HIS A 55 -8.26 -10.44 13.30
C HIS A 55 -7.16 -10.84 14.28
N VAL A 56 -6.03 -10.14 14.29
CA VAL A 56 -4.95 -10.38 15.24
C VAL A 56 -5.43 -10.15 16.69
N TYR A 57 -6.16 -9.06 16.92
CA TYR A 57 -6.72 -8.74 18.23
C TYR A 57 -7.74 -9.80 18.70
N VAL A 58 -8.66 -10.21 17.85
CA VAL A 58 -9.64 -11.27 18.16
C VAL A 58 -8.93 -12.59 18.44
N SER A 59 -7.88 -12.94 17.68
CA SER A 59 -7.07 -14.14 17.91
C SER A 59 -6.38 -14.12 19.28
N LEU A 60 -5.86 -12.97 19.71
CA LEU A 60 -5.27 -12.80 21.04
C LEU A 60 -6.32 -12.95 22.13
N MET A 61 -7.46 -12.28 22.00
CA MET A 61 -8.54 -12.35 22.99
C MET A 61 -9.12 -13.77 23.12
N SER A 62 -9.31 -14.47 22.00
CA SER A 62 -9.78 -15.86 22.00
C SER A 62 -8.80 -16.79 22.71
N ALA A 63 -7.49 -16.61 22.52
CA ALA A 63 -6.48 -17.38 23.22
C ALA A 63 -6.55 -17.17 24.74
N TRP A 64 -6.64 -15.93 25.20
CA TRP A 64 -6.75 -15.60 26.63
C TRP A 64 -8.01 -16.20 27.29
N ILE A 65 -9.15 -16.14 26.60
CA ILE A 65 -10.40 -16.71 27.10
C ILE A 65 -10.29 -18.23 27.20
N THR A 66 -9.70 -18.89 26.20
CA THR A 66 -9.55 -20.35 26.17
C THR A 66 -8.57 -20.84 27.23
N GLU A 67 -7.48 -20.11 27.49
CA GLU A 67 -6.50 -20.45 28.50
C GLU A 67 -7.08 -20.35 29.92
N SER A 68 -8.00 -19.41 30.15
CA SER A 68 -8.72 -19.27 31.42
C SER A 68 -9.64 -20.47 31.73
N ASP A 69 -10.09 -21.20 30.71
CA ASP A 69 -11.10 -22.27 30.85
C ASP A 69 -10.50 -23.70 30.89
N THR A 70 -9.28 -23.89 30.33
CA THR A 70 -8.63 -25.21 30.18
C THR A 70 -7.34 -25.30 30.99
N GLY A 71 -7.42 -25.48 32.25
CA GLY A 71 -6.30 -25.48 33.22
C GLY A 71 -5.28 -26.64 33.12
N MET A 72 -5.19 -27.44 32.05
CA MET A 72 -4.16 -28.51 31.95
C MET A 72 -3.93 -28.91 30.49
N ASP A 73 -2.75 -28.73 29.98
CA ASP A 73 -2.16 -29.12 28.69
C ASP A 73 -1.85 -27.99 27.68
N ALA A 74 -1.72 -26.76 28.20
CA ALA A 74 -1.52 -25.56 27.38
C ALA A 74 -0.16 -25.43 26.68
N SER A 75 0.89 -26.18 27.07
CA SER A 75 2.27 -25.88 26.68
C SER A 75 2.59 -26.11 25.18
N PHE A 76 2.03 -27.16 24.58
CA PHE A 76 2.32 -27.47 23.16
C PHE A 76 1.42 -26.66 22.20
N THR A 77 0.19 -26.43 22.58
CA THR A 77 -0.78 -25.61 21.82
C THR A 77 -0.37 -24.14 21.85
N SER A 78 0.15 -23.65 22.96
CA SER A 78 0.61 -22.27 23.13
C SER A 78 1.80 -21.91 22.22
N LEU A 79 2.79 -22.81 22.08
CA LEU A 79 3.97 -22.58 21.22
C LEU A 79 3.64 -22.47 19.73
N ASN A 80 2.74 -23.29 19.21
CA ASN A 80 2.31 -23.23 17.82
C ASN A 80 1.44 -22.01 17.55
N TRP A 81 0.56 -21.68 18.50
CA TRP A 81 -0.23 -20.47 18.44
C TRP A 81 0.66 -19.22 18.44
N LEU A 82 1.63 -19.14 19.34
CA LEU A 82 2.57 -18.01 19.46
C LEU A 82 3.36 -17.80 18.16
N LYS A 83 3.84 -18.89 17.52
CA LYS A 83 4.51 -18.80 16.21
C LYS A 83 3.58 -18.27 15.12
N SER A 84 2.33 -18.74 15.09
CA SER A 84 1.32 -18.27 14.15
C SER A 84 0.99 -16.80 14.36
N PHE A 85 0.79 -16.40 15.60
CA PHE A 85 0.52 -15.02 16.00
C PHE A 85 1.66 -14.07 15.62
N ARG A 86 2.92 -14.43 15.93
CA ARG A 86 4.10 -13.65 15.49
C ARG A 86 4.17 -13.50 13.98
N LYS A 87 3.88 -14.56 13.24
CA LYS A 87 3.85 -14.50 11.77
C LYS A 87 2.78 -13.53 11.26
N GLN A 88 1.60 -13.53 11.88
CA GLN A 88 0.53 -12.57 11.56
C GLN A 88 0.95 -11.14 11.88
N LEU A 89 1.55 -10.87 13.05
CA LEU A 89 2.06 -9.55 13.42
C LEU A 89 3.08 -9.03 12.41
N ILE A 90 4.05 -9.86 12.01
CA ILE A 90 5.05 -9.50 10.98
C ILE A 90 4.36 -9.18 9.65
N THR A 91 3.38 -9.97 9.24
CA THR A 91 2.65 -9.74 8.00
C THR A 91 1.92 -8.40 8.02
N VAL A 92 1.24 -8.09 9.12
CA VAL A 92 0.51 -6.82 9.29
C VAL A 92 1.47 -5.63 9.34
N SER A 93 2.61 -5.75 10.05
CA SER A 93 3.62 -4.69 10.08
C SER A 93 4.19 -4.37 8.71
N LEU A 94 4.45 -5.39 7.88
CA LEU A 94 4.88 -5.21 6.50
C LEU A 94 3.80 -4.55 5.62
N GLN A 95 2.53 -4.88 5.84
CA GLN A 95 1.41 -4.23 5.14
C GLN A 95 1.31 -2.74 5.50
N ILE A 96 1.49 -2.39 6.75
CA ILE A 96 1.48 -0.99 7.21
C ILE A 96 2.67 -0.22 6.64
N LEU A 97 3.86 -0.80 6.67
CA LEU A 97 5.06 -0.18 6.08
C LEU A 97 4.86 0.09 4.58
N ALA A 98 4.35 -0.90 3.84
CA ALA A 98 4.02 -0.72 2.43
C ALA A 98 2.89 0.30 2.21
N GLY A 99 1.98 0.47 3.17
CA GLY A 99 0.95 1.51 3.19
C GLY A 99 1.55 2.92 3.28
N LYS A 100 2.55 3.14 4.14
CA LYS A 100 3.29 4.41 4.26
C LYS A 100 3.90 4.85 2.94
N GLU A 101 4.55 3.94 2.23
CA GLU A 101 5.12 4.24 0.92
C GLU A 101 4.05 4.63 -0.10
N GLN A 102 2.90 3.96 -0.08
CA GLN A 102 1.80 4.30 -0.97
C GLN A 102 1.16 5.66 -0.64
N ILE A 103 1.06 6.04 0.64
CA ILE A 103 0.59 7.37 1.04
C ILE A 103 1.53 8.44 0.47
N ARG A 104 2.84 8.21 0.54
CA ARG A 104 3.86 9.08 -0.04
C ARG A 104 3.68 9.21 -1.56
N LEU A 105 3.55 8.11 -2.26
CA LEU A 105 3.34 8.10 -3.71
C LEU A 105 2.01 8.77 -4.11
N ALA A 106 0.92 8.50 -3.39
CA ALA A 106 -0.38 9.12 -3.64
C ALA A 106 -0.36 10.64 -3.46
N SER A 107 0.56 11.19 -2.64
CA SER A 107 0.72 12.62 -2.49
C SER A 107 1.30 13.32 -3.73
N TRP A 108 1.99 12.57 -4.61
CA TRP A 108 2.55 13.06 -5.87
C TRP A 108 1.53 13.13 -7.01
N GLU A 109 0.36 12.49 -6.87
CA GLU A 109 -0.69 12.50 -7.90
C GLU A 109 -1.31 13.88 -8.18
N GLY A 110 -0.81 14.93 -7.53
CA GLY A 110 -1.21 16.32 -7.79
C GLY A 110 -2.65 16.65 -7.42
N GLY A 111 -3.01 17.93 -7.60
CA GLY A 111 -4.31 18.49 -7.22
C GLY A 111 -5.48 18.20 -8.17
N ILE A 112 -5.27 17.50 -9.28
CA ILE A 112 -6.29 17.27 -10.34
C ILE A 112 -7.56 16.58 -9.79
N ARG A 113 -7.44 15.80 -8.71
CA ARG A 113 -8.54 15.05 -8.08
C ARG A 113 -8.97 15.57 -6.71
N GLY A 114 -8.69 16.84 -6.43
CA GLY A 114 -9.02 17.48 -5.16
C GLY A 114 -7.96 17.24 -4.06
N ARG A 115 -8.21 17.87 -2.89
CA ARG A 115 -7.30 17.82 -1.74
C ARG A 115 -7.17 16.38 -1.22
N TRP A 116 -5.94 15.91 -1.09
CA TRP A 116 -5.64 14.61 -0.52
C TRP A 116 -5.40 14.75 1.00
N PRO A 117 -6.13 14.03 1.86
CA PRO A 117 -5.98 14.12 3.31
C PRO A 117 -4.77 13.28 3.78
N LYS A 118 -3.56 13.68 3.36
CA LYS A 118 -2.30 12.97 3.63
C LYS A 118 -2.04 12.82 5.13
N GLU A 119 -2.28 13.89 5.89
CA GLU A 119 -2.00 13.93 7.33
C GLU A 119 -2.91 12.97 8.12
N GLU A 120 -4.16 12.84 7.72
CA GLU A 120 -5.12 11.95 8.34
C GLU A 120 -4.73 10.48 8.13
N TYR A 121 -4.30 10.12 6.91
CA TYR A 121 -3.79 8.78 6.63
C TYR A 121 -2.46 8.50 7.31
N ALA A 122 -1.59 9.49 7.45
CA ALA A 122 -0.34 9.35 8.19
C ALA A 122 -0.60 9.08 9.68
N LYS A 123 -1.50 9.83 10.32
CA LYS A 123 -1.93 9.60 11.71
C LYS A 123 -2.57 8.22 11.89
N LEU A 124 -3.42 7.80 10.95
CA LEU A 124 -4.01 6.45 11.00
C LEU A 124 -2.93 5.37 11.02
N THR A 125 -1.91 5.53 10.19
CA THR A 125 -0.80 4.57 10.11
C THR A 125 0.05 4.58 11.38
N GLU A 126 0.26 5.75 11.99
CA GLU A 126 0.96 5.89 13.28
C GLU A 126 0.22 5.15 14.41
N VAL A 127 -1.09 5.35 14.53
CA VAL A 127 -1.92 4.61 15.48
C VAL A 127 -1.85 3.10 15.26
N GLN A 128 -1.86 2.65 14.01
CA GLN A 128 -1.72 1.22 13.68
C GLN A 128 -0.35 0.67 14.13
N GLU A 129 0.73 1.44 13.99
CA GLU A 129 2.06 1.05 14.48
C GLU A 129 2.12 0.97 16.00
N GLU A 130 1.52 1.93 16.69
CA GLU A 130 1.41 1.90 18.15
C GLU A 130 0.66 0.66 18.63
N MET A 131 -0.46 0.32 17.97
CA MET A 131 -1.20 -0.92 18.28
C MET A 131 -0.34 -2.17 18.10
N ILE A 132 0.43 -2.27 17.01
CA ILE A 132 1.35 -3.40 16.81
C ILE A 132 2.43 -3.43 17.89
N ALA A 133 2.98 -2.30 18.27
CA ALA A 133 3.99 -2.23 19.32
C ALA A 133 3.45 -2.76 20.64
N VAL A 134 2.24 -2.36 21.03
CA VAL A 134 1.56 -2.87 22.24
C VAL A 134 1.30 -4.38 22.16
N LEU A 135 0.76 -4.86 21.03
CA LEU A 135 0.51 -6.29 20.81
C LEU A 135 1.80 -7.12 20.88
N THR A 136 2.90 -6.56 20.36
CA THR A 136 4.21 -7.23 20.43
C THR A 136 4.75 -7.27 21.84
N GLN A 137 4.54 -6.21 22.65
CA GLN A 137 4.94 -6.20 24.06
C GLN A 137 4.16 -7.24 24.88
N VAL A 138 2.85 -7.33 24.68
CA VAL A 138 2.02 -8.35 25.33
C VAL A 138 2.54 -9.76 25.00
N CYS A 139 2.85 -10.02 23.72
CA CYS A 139 3.39 -11.31 23.28
C CYS A 139 4.77 -11.65 23.89
N ASN A 140 5.58 -10.64 24.19
CA ASN A 140 6.90 -10.85 24.80
C ASN A 140 6.82 -11.04 26.32
N MET A 141 5.80 -10.52 26.99
CA MET A 141 5.62 -10.71 28.44
C MET A 141 5.20 -12.13 28.81
N GLU A 142 4.58 -12.87 27.91
CA GLU A 142 4.25 -14.29 28.13
C GLU A 142 5.46 -15.24 28.04
N GLN A 143 6.66 -14.74 27.75
CA GLN A 143 7.89 -15.56 27.69
C GLN A 143 8.75 -15.52 28.98
N ILE A 144 8.34 -14.75 29.99
CA ILE A 144 9.02 -14.65 31.28
C ILE A 144 8.28 -15.49 32.33
#